data_398b1cd7ed94255e2042d5b12546b1cb
#
_entry.id   398b1cd7ed94255e2042d5b12546b1cb
#
_cell.length_a   1.000
_cell.length_b   1.000
_cell.length_c   1.000
_cell.angle_alpha   90.00
_cell.angle_beta   90.00
_cell.angle_gamma   90.00
#
_symmetry.space_group_name_H-M   'P 1'
#
loop_
_entity.id
_entity.type
_entity.pdbx_description
1 polymer ?
#
loop_
_entity_poly.entity_id
_entity_poly.type
_entity_poly.pdbx_seq_one_letter_code
_entity_poly.pdbx_strand_id
1 'polypeptide(L)'
;MIASRKRASAIDSVIHDERGWMMRGVICLAGWLLSGSAALAGDKIAANVDAALKRGERATVLVSLAQQADLKSIVDKRRGDDRLVASVARLRETAARTQAPLRAFLDARKVSYQAFWVANFIALKADAELVAALAARADVAAIELDSRLSGERPVEEFPAGLKAITAIEPGVTRVNAPSLWAMGFRGQNVLVAGQDTGYDWDHPALLRSYAGWDGGVTDHDYHWFDAIGSANASCPANSPEPCDDNSHGTHTMGTMVGDDGGANQIGVAPGARWIGCRNMNAGNGTPTTYSTCFQFFLAPTDRAGNNPDPLRAPHVINNSWGCTVSEGCTTPDILRTVVENVRNAGVLVVASAGNGGSACSTVADPPAIYAASYSVGNLNGTSVSSSSSRGPVLVDGSSRLKPEISAPGTSVRSAVPGVGYGTKSGTSMAGPHVAGVAALLMSVDPTLKRDPARVEALMSATAVNDITTAQLCGGTQSPGTIPNNTFGHGRVDALNAARAGLGVLNASGFE
;
A
#
# COMPACT_ATOMS: atom_id res chain seq x y z
N MET A 1 17.64 27.63 58.34
CA MET A 1 16.80 28.72 58.91
C MET A 1 15.47 28.61 58.18
N ILE A 2 14.52 27.99 58.81
CA ILE A 2 13.37 28.61 59.50
C ILE A 2 12.42 29.19 58.43
N ALA A 3 11.24 28.83 58.23
CA ALA A 3 10.08 28.27 58.91
C ALA A 3 8.89 28.77 58.10
N SER A 4 7.91 28.02 57.73
CA SER A 4 6.79 27.45 58.45
C SER A 4 5.49 28.25 58.43
N ARG A 5 4.46 27.54 58.21
CA ARG A 5 3.09 27.57 58.80
C ARG A 5 2.00 28.24 57.99
N LYS A 6 0.96 27.45 57.63
CA LYS A 6 -0.23 26.94 58.42
C LYS A 6 -1.38 28.01 58.37
N ARG A 7 -2.55 27.67 58.11
CA ARG A 7 -3.73 26.90 58.55
C ARG A 7 -4.96 27.59 57.95
N ALA A 8 -5.94 26.98 57.55
CA ALA A 8 -6.99 26.11 58.09
C ALA A 8 -8.32 26.86 58.39
N SER A 9 -9.38 26.21 58.01
CA SER A 9 -10.65 25.92 58.66
C SER A 9 -11.70 27.03 58.58
N ALA A 10 -12.99 26.81 58.67
CA ALA A 10 -13.88 25.71 59.01
C ALA A 10 -15.32 26.15 58.66
N ILE A 11 -16.19 25.23 58.29
CA ILE A 11 -17.33 24.74 59.11
C ILE A 11 -18.46 25.76 59.40
N ASP A 12 -19.68 25.53 59.00
CA ASP A 12 -20.86 25.02 59.69
C ASP A 12 -22.11 25.28 58.85
N SER A 13 -22.87 24.28 58.50
CA SER A 13 -23.97 23.54 59.11
C SER A 13 -25.24 24.35 59.35
N VAL A 14 -26.39 23.78 59.01
CA VAL A 14 -27.55 23.50 59.84
C VAL A 14 -28.87 23.54 59.06
N ILE A 15 -29.45 22.39 58.81
CA ILE A 15 -30.65 21.73 59.37
C ILE A 15 -32.04 22.17 58.87
N HIS A 16 -32.76 21.13 58.41
CA HIS A 16 -34.19 20.79 58.49
C HIS A 16 -35.29 21.74 58.00
N ASP A 17 -36.18 21.25 57.21
CA ASP A 17 -37.50 20.74 57.65
C ASP A 17 -38.24 19.89 56.62
N GLU A 18 -38.84 18.79 57.09
CA GLU A 18 -39.73 17.91 56.38
C GLU A 18 -41.11 18.52 56.19
N ARG A 19 -41.82 18.07 55.17
CA ARG A 19 -43.24 17.61 55.09
C ARG A 19 -43.69 17.61 53.64
N GLY A 20 -43.89 16.57 53.05
CA GLY A 20 -44.88 15.63 52.76
C GLY A 20 -46.09 16.16 52.03
N TRP A 21 -46.33 15.65 50.83
CA TRP A 21 -47.67 15.35 50.31
C TRP A 21 -47.59 14.33 49.15
N MET A 22 -48.21 13.17 49.42
CA MET A 22 -48.58 12.16 48.44
C MET A 22 -49.75 12.67 47.60
N MET A 23 -49.73 12.42 46.30
CA MET A 23 -50.87 11.92 45.52
C MET A 23 -50.51 11.46 44.12
N ARG A 24 -50.69 10.17 43.90
CA ARG A 24 -51.37 9.45 42.80
C ARG A 24 -51.16 10.03 41.38
N GLY A 25 -50.49 9.32 40.51
CA GLY A 25 -51.00 8.13 39.86
C GLY A 25 -51.15 8.36 38.38
N VAL A 26 -50.97 7.35 37.69
CA VAL A 26 -51.32 6.97 36.33
C VAL A 26 -50.13 6.73 35.41
N ILE A 27 -49.95 5.46 35.24
CA ILE A 27 -49.18 4.74 34.24
C ILE A 27 -49.55 5.24 32.82
N CYS A 28 -48.54 5.70 32.07
CA CYS A 28 -48.53 5.57 30.59
C CYS A 28 -47.19 4.97 30.20
N LEU A 29 -47.08 3.68 30.32
CA LEU A 29 -46.12 2.84 29.62
C LEU A 29 -46.73 2.48 28.27
N ALA A 30 -46.28 3.07 27.18
CA ALA A 30 -46.24 2.49 25.84
C ALA A 30 -45.75 3.56 24.83
N GLY A 31 -44.64 3.33 24.20
CA GLY A 31 -44.32 4.05 22.98
C GLY A 31 -42.94 4.71 22.87
N TRP A 32 -41.87 4.06 23.35
CA TRP A 32 -40.51 4.52 23.01
C TRP A 32 -39.57 3.33 22.84
N LEU A 33 -39.75 2.56 21.74
CA LEU A 33 -38.83 1.47 21.37
C LEU A 33 -38.89 1.16 19.85
N LEU A 34 -38.89 2.16 18.97
CA LEU A 34 -38.76 1.88 17.52
C LEU A 34 -38.13 3.01 16.67
N SER A 35 -37.48 4.01 17.27
CA SER A 35 -36.84 5.09 16.50
C SER A 35 -35.31 5.15 16.58
N GLY A 36 -34.67 4.22 17.27
CA GLY A 36 -33.20 4.22 17.42
C GLY A 36 -32.43 3.46 16.35
N SER A 37 -33.09 2.59 15.56
CA SER A 37 -32.38 1.70 14.64
C SER A 37 -32.20 2.25 13.23
N ALA A 38 -33.06 3.16 12.78
CA ALA A 38 -33.03 3.67 11.41
C ALA A 38 -31.96 4.75 11.17
N ALA A 39 -31.69 5.59 12.18
CA ALA A 39 -30.67 6.62 12.07
C ALA A 39 -29.23 6.04 12.06
N LEU A 40 -28.99 4.93 12.76
CA LEU A 40 -27.70 4.24 12.80
C LEU A 40 -27.40 3.41 11.52
N ALA A 41 -28.40 3.06 10.72
CA ALA A 41 -28.19 2.31 9.48
C ALA A 41 -27.75 3.20 8.32
N GLY A 42 -28.21 4.45 8.27
CA GLY A 42 -27.86 5.42 7.22
C GLY A 42 -26.40 5.84 7.24
N ASP A 43 -25.78 5.91 8.43
CA ASP A 43 -24.38 6.34 8.59
C ASP A 43 -23.37 5.29 8.12
N LYS A 44 -23.80 4.03 7.89
CA LYS A 44 -22.91 2.95 7.43
C LYS A 44 -22.78 2.84 5.93
N ILE A 45 -23.68 3.48 5.16
CA ILE A 45 -23.73 3.39 3.71
C ILE A 45 -23.06 4.62 3.12
N ALA A 46 -22.00 4.43 2.35
CA ALA A 46 -21.34 5.54 1.67
C ALA A 46 -22.28 6.18 0.64
N ALA A 47 -22.25 7.52 0.51
CA ALA A 47 -23.18 8.30 -0.31
C ALA A 47 -23.19 7.88 -1.80
N ASN A 48 -22.07 7.39 -2.32
CA ASN A 48 -21.94 6.89 -3.68
C ASN A 48 -22.63 5.53 -3.89
N VAL A 49 -22.75 4.70 -2.87
CA VAL A 49 -23.54 3.45 -2.89
C VAL A 49 -25.00 3.81 -3.05
N ASP A 50 -25.54 4.75 -2.26
CA ASP A 50 -26.90 5.23 -2.38
C ASP A 50 -27.19 5.82 -3.77
N ALA A 51 -26.23 6.58 -4.32
CA ALA A 51 -26.37 7.16 -5.66
C ALA A 51 -26.40 6.09 -6.75
N ALA A 52 -25.62 5.01 -6.65
CA ALA A 52 -25.65 3.90 -7.59
C ALA A 52 -26.98 3.13 -7.51
N LEU A 53 -27.45 2.84 -6.31
CA LEU A 53 -28.70 2.10 -6.08
C LEU A 53 -29.95 2.88 -6.51
N LYS A 54 -29.96 4.23 -6.38
CA LYS A 54 -31.07 5.08 -6.86
C LYS A 54 -31.27 5.02 -8.38
N ARG A 55 -30.25 4.63 -9.14
CA ARG A 55 -30.35 4.39 -10.59
C ARG A 55 -30.96 3.01 -10.92
N GLY A 56 -31.32 2.21 -9.91
CA GLY A 56 -31.87 0.87 -10.09
C GLY A 56 -30.84 -0.18 -10.47
N GLU A 57 -29.57 0.13 -10.30
CA GLU A 57 -28.45 -0.76 -10.59
C GLU A 57 -28.14 -1.68 -9.40
N ARG A 58 -27.63 -2.87 -9.67
CA ARG A 58 -26.93 -3.66 -8.65
C ARG A 58 -25.48 -3.19 -8.59
N ALA A 59 -25.03 -2.80 -7.41
CA ALA A 59 -23.67 -2.31 -7.19
C ALA A 59 -22.78 -3.40 -6.60
N THR A 60 -21.50 -3.44 -6.99
CA THR A 60 -20.50 -4.17 -6.22
C THR A 60 -20.12 -3.33 -5.01
N VAL A 61 -20.22 -3.91 -3.81
CA VAL A 61 -19.96 -3.22 -2.54
C VAL A 61 -18.97 -3.99 -1.69
N LEU A 62 -18.22 -3.26 -0.89
CA LEU A 62 -17.35 -3.75 0.17
C LEU A 62 -18.09 -3.59 1.50
N VAL A 63 -18.32 -4.69 2.19
CA VAL A 63 -19.00 -4.73 3.49
C VAL A 63 -17.96 -4.98 4.56
N SER A 64 -17.52 -3.92 5.24
CA SER A 64 -16.53 -3.98 6.31
C SER A 64 -17.17 -4.43 7.61
N LEU A 65 -16.54 -5.42 8.27
CA LEU A 65 -17.00 -5.92 9.58
C LEU A 65 -16.57 -4.96 10.70
N ALA A 66 -17.41 -4.84 11.74
CA ALA A 66 -17.15 -3.98 12.88
C ALA A 66 -15.92 -4.40 13.69
N GLN A 67 -15.63 -5.69 13.76
CA GLN A 67 -14.45 -6.19 14.45
C GLN A 67 -13.31 -6.42 13.47
N GLN A 68 -12.26 -5.61 13.57
CA GLN A 68 -11.00 -5.80 12.88
C GLN A 68 -9.98 -6.54 13.78
N ALA A 69 -8.95 -7.11 13.17
CA ALA A 69 -7.89 -7.78 13.93
C ALA A 69 -6.98 -6.75 14.61
N ASP A 70 -6.70 -6.94 15.89
CA ASP A 70 -5.66 -6.18 16.60
C ASP A 70 -4.30 -6.87 16.44
N LEU A 71 -3.39 -6.24 15.72
CA LEU A 71 -2.01 -6.68 15.51
C LEU A 71 -1.01 -5.99 16.45
N LYS A 72 -1.43 -5.01 17.25
CA LYS A 72 -0.52 -4.20 18.08
C LYS A 72 0.37 -5.05 18.96
N SER A 73 -0.22 -5.99 19.69
CA SER A 73 0.53 -6.87 20.58
C SER A 73 1.54 -7.78 19.86
N ILE A 74 1.29 -8.10 18.59
CA ILE A 74 2.20 -8.89 17.75
C ILE A 74 3.36 -8.01 17.30
N VAL A 75 3.06 -6.81 16.80
CA VAL A 75 4.07 -5.83 16.35
C VAL A 75 5.03 -5.47 17.47
N ASP A 76 4.53 -5.27 18.69
CA ASP A 76 5.34 -4.89 19.84
C ASP A 76 6.30 -6.02 20.30
N LYS A 77 5.85 -7.29 20.21
CA LYS A 77 6.52 -8.43 20.86
C LYS A 77 7.25 -9.38 19.91
N ARG A 78 6.92 -9.38 18.62
CA ARG A 78 7.46 -10.33 17.64
C ARG A 78 8.29 -9.65 16.58
N ARG A 79 9.26 -10.38 16.03
CA ARG A 79 10.16 -9.88 14.96
C ARG A 79 10.31 -10.94 13.86
N GLY A 80 10.84 -10.52 12.71
CA GLY A 80 11.10 -11.43 11.60
C GLY A 80 9.85 -12.17 11.13
N ASP A 81 10.03 -13.39 10.67
CA ASP A 81 8.95 -14.24 10.16
C ASP A 81 7.93 -14.66 11.25
N ASP A 82 8.32 -14.70 12.53
CA ASP A 82 7.39 -14.91 13.64
C ASP A 82 6.31 -13.82 13.71
N ARG A 83 6.69 -12.55 13.42
CA ARG A 83 5.73 -11.44 13.34
C ARG A 83 4.76 -11.65 12.18
N LEU A 84 5.27 -12.03 11.01
CA LEU A 84 4.46 -12.29 9.82
C LEU A 84 3.46 -13.42 10.05
N VAL A 85 3.94 -14.60 10.44
CA VAL A 85 3.10 -15.79 10.66
C VAL A 85 2.02 -15.54 11.71
N ALA A 86 2.39 -14.89 12.83
CA ALA A 86 1.43 -14.56 13.87
C ALA A 86 0.39 -13.52 13.42
N SER A 87 0.79 -12.54 12.60
CA SER A 87 -0.13 -11.53 12.05
C SER A 87 -1.13 -12.18 11.09
N VAL A 88 -0.67 -13.00 10.15
CA VAL A 88 -1.53 -13.73 9.21
C VAL A 88 -2.51 -14.64 9.96
N ALA A 89 -2.03 -15.39 10.97
CA ALA A 89 -2.89 -16.24 11.78
C ALA A 89 -3.98 -15.43 12.49
N ARG A 90 -3.65 -14.29 13.10
CA ARG A 90 -4.60 -13.41 13.79
C ARG A 90 -5.63 -12.81 12.83
N LEU A 91 -5.20 -12.36 11.64
CA LEU A 91 -6.09 -11.82 10.60
C LEU A 91 -7.10 -12.89 10.17
N ARG A 92 -6.62 -14.09 9.84
CA ARG A 92 -7.47 -15.21 9.39
C ARG A 92 -8.41 -15.70 10.48
N GLU A 93 -7.95 -15.84 11.72
CA GLU A 93 -8.78 -16.22 12.88
C GLU A 93 -9.91 -15.20 13.11
N THR A 94 -9.58 -13.90 13.08
CA THR A 94 -10.58 -12.84 13.26
C THR A 94 -11.62 -12.89 12.15
N ALA A 95 -11.21 -12.96 10.89
CA ALA A 95 -12.12 -13.04 9.75
C ALA A 95 -13.00 -14.30 9.82
N ALA A 96 -12.42 -15.48 10.06
CA ALA A 96 -13.16 -16.73 10.13
C ALA A 96 -14.27 -16.68 11.20
N ARG A 97 -13.96 -16.16 12.38
CA ARG A 97 -14.89 -16.07 13.50
C ARG A 97 -15.98 -15.02 13.26
N THR A 98 -15.62 -13.83 12.82
CA THR A 98 -16.53 -12.68 12.78
C THR A 98 -17.34 -12.60 11.49
N GLN A 99 -16.85 -13.17 10.38
CA GLN A 99 -17.60 -13.25 9.14
C GLN A 99 -18.64 -14.39 9.14
N ALA A 100 -18.52 -15.40 10.00
CA ALA A 100 -19.38 -16.57 9.97
C ALA A 100 -20.90 -16.24 9.99
N PRO A 101 -21.41 -15.33 10.85
CA PRO A 101 -22.83 -14.97 10.84
C PRO A 101 -23.26 -14.24 9.56
N LEU A 102 -22.40 -13.36 9.01
CA LEU A 102 -22.68 -12.65 7.76
C LEU A 102 -22.66 -13.60 6.56
N ARG A 103 -21.69 -14.49 6.50
CA ARG A 103 -21.61 -15.51 5.42
C ARG A 103 -22.84 -16.41 5.44
N ALA A 104 -23.26 -16.93 6.61
CA ALA A 104 -24.48 -17.72 6.74
C ALA A 104 -25.74 -16.94 6.27
N PHE A 105 -25.81 -15.64 6.55
CA PHE A 105 -26.88 -14.77 6.07
C PHE A 105 -26.90 -14.63 4.55
N LEU A 106 -25.72 -14.52 3.90
CA LEU A 106 -25.57 -14.42 2.45
C LEU A 106 -25.83 -15.77 1.76
N ASP A 107 -25.30 -16.86 2.33
CA ASP A 107 -25.51 -18.24 1.83
C ASP A 107 -26.99 -18.63 1.82
N ALA A 108 -27.75 -18.30 2.89
CA ALA A 108 -29.19 -18.53 2.96
C ALA A 108 -29.95 -17.78 1.86
N ARG A 109 -29.40 -16.69 1.35
CA ARG A 109 -29.94 -15.88 0.24
C ARG A 109 -29.38 -16.23 -1.13
N LYS A 110 -28.46 -17.20 -1.20
CA LYS A 110 -27.74 -17.60 -2.41
C LYS A 110 -27.01 -16.42 -3.08
N VAL A 111 -26.47 -15.51 -2.27
CA VAL A 111 -25.66 -14.38 -2.72
C VAL A 111 -24.21 -14.83 -2.84
N SER A 112 -23.61 -14.71 -4.03
CA SER A 112 -22.18 -14.93 -4.23
C SER A 112 -21.37 -13.78 -3.66
N TYR A 113 -20.25 -14.09 -2.99
CA TYR A 113 -19.37 -13.09 -2.39
C TYR A 113 -17.92 -13.55 -2.41
N GLN A 114 -17.00 -12.59 -2.26
CA GLN A 114 -15.58 -12.83 -1.98
C GLN A 114 -15.26 -12.34 -0.58
N ALA A 115 -14.69 -13.23 0.23
CA ALA A 115 -14.34 -12.94 1.63
C ALA A 115 -12.86 -12.59 1.75
N PHE A 116 -12.57 -11.49 2.44
CA PHE A 116 -11.21 -11.02 2.70
C PHE A 116 -10.86 -11.13 4.18
N TRP A 117 -9.67 -11.67 4.44
CA TRP A 117 -9.13 -11.73 5.80
C TRP A 117 -8.06 -10.67 6.07
N VAL A 118 -7.45 -10.12 5.00
CA VAL A 118 -6.40 -9.09 5.13
C VAL A 118 -6.90 -7.83 5.86
N ALA A 119 -8.18 -7.50 5.72
CA ALA A 119 -8.84 -6.37 6.40
C ALA A 119 -10.32 -6.66 6.68
N ASN A 120 -10.66 -7.85 7.07
CA ASN A 120 -11.96 -8.34 7.53
C ASN A 120 -13.19 -7.67 6.87
N PHE A 121 -13.35 -7.83 5.57
CA PHE A 121 -14.49 -7.37 4.79
C PHE A 121 -14.95 -8.43 3.79
N ILE A 122 -16.14 -8.25 3.22
CA ILE A 122 -16.72 -9.08 2.18
C ILE A 122 -17.11 -8.22 0.99
N ALA A 123 -16.69 -8.61 -0.23
CA ALA A 123 -17.11 -7.98 -1.48
C ALA A 123 -18.25 -8.78 -2.11
N LEU A 124 -19.30 -8.11 -2.55
CA LEU A 124 -20.48 -8.73 -3.19
C LEU A 124 -21.26 -7.78 -4.07
N LYS A 125 -22.10 -8.32 -4.97
CA LYS A 125 -23.08 -7.52 -5.73
C LYS A 125 -24.38 -7.44 -4.94
N ALA A 126 -24.86 -6.22 -4.65
CA ALA A 126 -26.05 -5.95 -3.88
C ALA A 126 -27.01 -5.00 -4.61
N ASP A 127 -28.31 -5.18 -4.37
CA ASP A 127 -29.36 -4.20 -4.64
C ASP A 127 -29.68 -3.40 -3.36
N ALA A 128 -30.62 -2.46 -3.46
CA ALA A 128 -30.97 -1.58 -2.36
C ALA A 128 -31.53 -2.34 -1.14
N GLU A 129 -32.32 -3.41 -1.37
CA GLU A 129 -32.88 -4.22 -0.28
C GLU A 129 -31.78 -4.94 0.48
N LEU A 130 -30.83 -5.57 -0.21
CA LEU A 130 -29.71 -6.27 0.41
C LEU A 130 -28.80 -5.30 1.15
N VAL A 131 -28.50 -4.13 0.57
CA VAL A 131 -27.68 -3.10 1.23
C VAL A 131 -28.33 -2.62 2.54
N ALA A 132 -29.64 -2.36 2.53
CA ALA A 132 -30.38 -1.97 3.72
C ALA A 132 -30.35 -3.07 4.80
N ALA A 133 -30.53 -4.34 4.38
CA ALA A 133 -30.45 -5.48 5.30
C ALA A 133 -29.06 -5.66 5.89
N LEU A 134 -27.99 -5.43 5.12
CA LEU A 134 -26.61 -5.45 5.57
C LEU A 134 -26.31 -4.30 6.54
N ALA A 135 -26.73 -3.09 6.23
CA ALA A 135 -26.53 -1.91 7.08
C ALA A 135 -27.24 -2.03 8.45
N ALA A 136 -28.37 -2.73 8.52
CA ALA A 136 -29.10 -2.98 9.76
C ALA A 136 -28.38 -3.94 10.73
N ARG A 137 -27.35 -4.65 10.28
CA ARG A 137 -26.62 -5.62 11.10
C ARG A 137 -25.63 -4.93 12.03
N ALA A 138 -25.54 -5.41 13.27
CA ALA A 138 -24.58 -4.89 14.25
C ALA A 138 -23.13 -5.29 13.95
N ASP A 139 -22.91 -6.39 13.21
CA ASP A 139 -21.58 -6.87 12.83
C ASP A 139 -21.00 -6.17 11.59
N VAL A 140 -21.76 -5.29 10.92
CA VAL A 140 -21.32 -4.46 9.78
C VAL A 140 -20.98 -3.06 10.28
N ALA A 141 -19.80 -2.56 9.90
CA ALA A 141 -19.32 -1.21 10.21
C ALA A 141 -19.58 -0.22 9.08
N ALA A 142 -19.26 -0.59 7.85
CA ALA A 142 -19.38 0.28 6.68
C ALA A 142 -19.71 -0.52 5.42
N ILE A 143 -20.36 0.14 4.47
CA ILE A 143 -20.64 -0.37 3.13
C ILE A 143 -20.17 0.69 2.12
N GLU A 144 -19.16 0.33 1.34
CA GLU A 144 -18.49 1.20 0.36
C GLU A 144 -18.65 0.64 -1.04
N LEU A 145 -18.51 1.48 -2.05
CA LEU A 145 -18.64 1.08 -3.44
C LEU A 145 -17.32 0.49 -3.97
N ASP A 146 -17.41 -0.67 -4.62
CA ASP A 146 -16.32 -1.26 -5.40
C ASP A 146 -16.67 -1.10 -6.89
N SER A 147 -16.41 0.04 -7.48
CA SER A 147 -16.77 0.29 -8.87
C SER A 147 -15.59 0.67 -9.73
N ARG A 148 -15.64 0.21 -10.99
CA ARG A 148 -14.86 0.80 -12.07
C ARG A 148 -15.60 2.06 -12.55
N LEU A 149 -14.96 3.19 -12.38
CA LEU A 149 -15.24 4.36 -13.20
C LEU A 149 -13.95 4.61 -13.97
N SER A 150 -14.02 4.92 -15.25
CA SER A 150 -12.85 5.10 -16.14
C SER A 150 -11.84 6.07 -15.52
N GLY A 151 -10.67 5.55 -15.16
CA GLY A 151 -9.60 6.28 -14.48
C GLY A 151 -8.67 7.01 -15.44
N GLU A 152 -7.91 7.93 -14.87
CA GLU A 152 -6.82 8.62 -15.55
C GLU A 152 -5.70 7.62 -15.89
N ARG A 153 -5.26 7.67 -17.16
CA ARG A 153 -4.12 6.88 -17.61
C ARG A 153 -2.82 7.42 -17.00
N PRO A 154 -1.85 6.54 -16.69
CA PRO A 154 -0.48 7.00 -16.42
C PRO A 154 0.01 7.90 -17.55
N VAL A 155 0.75 8.95 -17.19
CA VAL A 155 1.28 9.92 -18.16
C VAL A 155 2.13 9.23 -19.21
N GLU A 156 1.87 9.59 -20.45
CA GLU A 156 2.30 9.02 -21.71
C GLU A 156 3.69 8.39 -21.79
N GLU A 157 3.71 7.24 -22.44
CA GLU A 157 4.87 6.52 -22.91
C GLU A 157 5.41 7.17 -24.19
N PHE A 158 6.68 7.56 -24.17
CA PHE A 158 7.39 7.82 -25.42
C PHE A 158 8.04 6.52 -25.88
N PRO A 159 7.81 6.07 -27.14
CA PRO A 159 8.52 4.93 -27.65
C PRO A 159 10.02 5.24 -27.64
N ALA A 160 10.78 4.44 -26.89
CA ALA A 160 12.23 4.55 -26.86
C ALA A 160 12.77 4.21 -28.24
N GLY A 161 13.46 5.13 -28.86
CA GLY A 161 14.39 4.76 -29.93
C GLY A 161 15.37 3.72 -29.36
N LEU A 162 15.59 2.65 -30.13
CA LEU A 162 16.55 1.59 -29.84
C LEU A 162 17.96 2.17 -29.57
N LYS A 163 18.21 2.62 -28.35
CA LYS A 163 19.57 2.85 -27.88
C LYS A 163 20.03 1.55 -27.23
N ALA A 164 20.84 0.79 -27.92
CA ALA A 164 21.68 -0.21 -27.29
C ALA A 164 22.59 0.52 -26.29
N ILE A 165 22.28 0.40 -25.00
CA ILE A 165 23.14 0.96 -23.96
C ILE A 165 23.93 -0.20 -23.39
N THR A 166 25.22 -0.12 -23.47
CA THR A 166 26.20 -1.07 -22.91
C THR A 166 26.55 -0.68 -21.46
N ALA A 167 25.61 -0.17 -20.69
CA ALA A 167 25.89 0.41 -19.38
C ALA A 167 24.71 0.25 -18.41
N ILE A 168 25.00 0.42 -17.12
CA ILE A 168 24.03 0.51 -16.04
C ILE A 168 23.12 1.73 -16.29
N GLU A 169 21.80 1.55 -16.14
CA GLU A 169 20.84 2.65 -16.33
C GLU A 169 21.14 3.84 -15.40
N PRO A 170 20.98 5.08 -15.89
CA PRO A 170 21.29 6.28 -15.11
C PRO A 170 20.55 6.36 -13.76
N GLY A 171 19.28 5.92 -13.70
CA GLY A 171 18.51 5.88 -12.48
C GLY A 171 19.13 4.95 -11.43
N VAL A 172 19.58 3.77 -11.84
CA VAL A 172 20.26 2.79 -10.99
C VAL A 172 21.58 3.34 -10.45
N THR A 173 22.34 4.03 -11.31
CA THR A 173 23.59 4.72 -10.91
C THR A 173 23.29 5.86 -9.94
N ARG A 174 22.22 6.62 -10.19
CA ARG A 174 21.85 7.79 -9.39
C ARG A 174 21.42 7.44 -7.96
N VAL A 175 20.85 6.25 -7.71
CA VAL A 175 20.56 5.76 -6.37
C VAL A 175 21.75 5.05 -5.73
N ASN A 176 22.91 5.06 -6.36
CA ASN A 176 24.18 4.52 -5.86
C ASN A 176 24.18 2.99 -5.64
N ALA A 177 23.33 2.26 -6.38
CA ALA A 177 23.27 0.80 -6.31
C ALA A 177 24.55 0.09 -6.75
N PRO A 178 25.28 0.53 -7.82
CA PRO A 178 26.50 -0.13 -8.25
C PRO A 178 27.62 -0.16 -7.20
N SER A 179 27.63 0.80 -6.27
CA SER A 179 28.58 0.77 -5.15
C SER A 179 28.37 -0.43 -4.21
N LEU A 180 27.11 -0.82 -3.95
CA LEU A 180 26.80 -2.03 -3.19
C LEU A 180 27.05 -3.30 -4.00
N TRP A 181 26.82 -3.27 -5.33
CA TRP A 181 27.15 -4.40 -6.20
C TRP A 181 28.66 -4.72 -6.19
N ALA A 182 29.50 -3.68 -6.21
CA ALA A 182 30.94 -3.83 -6.10
C ALA A 182 31.39 -4.46 -4.76
N MET A 183 30.58 -4.31 -3.72
CA MET A 183 30.78 -4.92 -2.41
C MET A 183 30.16 -6.34 -2.31
N GLY A 184 29.55 -6.85 -3.39
CA GLY A 184 28.90 -8.17 -3.45
C GLY A 184 27.42 -8.20 -3.08
N PHE A 185 26.80 -7.05 -2.79
CA PHE A 185 25.39 -6.94 -2.42
C PHE A 185 24.53 -6.53 -3.61
N ARG A 186 23.71 -7.46 -4.11
CA ARG A 186 22.85 -7.27 -5.28
C ARG A 186 21.37 -7.52 -4.98
N GLY A 187 20.97 -7.68 -3.70
CA GLY A 187 19.60 -8.03 -3.30
C GLY A 187 19.37 -9.52 -3.06
N GLN A 188 20.43 -10.33 -3.02
CA GLN A 188 20.34 -11.78 -2.83
C GLN A 188 19.62 -12.14 -1.52
N ASN A 189 18.86 -13.26 -1.57
CA ASN A 189 18.03 -13.74 -0.47
C ASN A 189 16.88 -12.77 -0.06
N VAL A 190 16.54 -11.82 -0.91
CA VAL A 190 15.37 -10.94 -0.73
C VAL A 190 14.34 -11.27 -1.80
N LEU A 191 13.07 -11.36 -1.38
CA LEU A 191 11.92 -11.50 -2.26
C LEU A 191 11.21 -10.15 -2.33
N VAL A 192 11.09 -9.61 -3.54
CA VAL A 192 10.31 -8.39 -3.82
C VAL A 192 9.00 -8.77 -4.52
N ALA A 193 8.02 -7.91 -4.44
CA ALA A 193 6.79 -8.10 -5.18
C ALA A 193 6.33 -6.82 -5.87
N GLY A 194 5.54 -6.98 -6.91
CA GLY A 194 4.77 -5.92 -7.53
C GLY A 194 3.33 -6.35 -7.74
N GLN A 195 2.40 -5.43 -7.58
CA GLN A 195 1.04 -5.56 -8.04
C GLN A 195 0.74 -4.45 -9.02
N ASP A 196 0.41 -4.83 -10.25
CA ASP A 196 0.36 -3.89 -11.37
C ASP A 196 -0.52 -4.45 -12.51
N THR A 197 -0.29 -4.02 -13.75
CA THR A 197 -0.97 -4.50 -14.96
C THR A 197 -0.61 -5.93 -15.37
N GLY A 198 0.30 -6.54 -14.62
CA GLY A 198 0.87 -7.86 -14.87
C GLY A 198 2.35 -7.79 -15.21
N TYR A 199 2.94 -8.93 -15.62
CA TYR A 199 4.38 -9.06 -15.84
C TYR A 199 4.67 -10.03 -16.97
N ASP A 200 5.62 -9.67 -17.81
CA ASP A 200 6.22 -10.54 -18.82
C ASP A 200 7.38 -11.30 -18.17
N TRP A 201 7.05 -12.45 -17.58
CA TRP A 201 7.96 -13.17 -16.68
C TRP A 201 9.16 -13.79 -17.40
N ASP A 202 9.04 -14.15 -18.66
CA ASP A 202 10.09 -14.78 -19.49
C ASP A 202 10.91 -13.72 -20.27
N HIS A 203 10.64 -12.41 -20.06
CA HIS A 203 11.50 -11.37 -20.57
C HIS A 203 12.96 -11.60 -20.15
N PRO A 204 13.95 -11.50 -21.07
CA PRO A 204 15.36 -11.82 -20.77
C PRO A 204 15.93 -11.14 -19.52
N ALA A 205 15.49 -9.93 -19.20
CA ALA A 205 15.93 -9.19 -18.02
C ALA A 205 15.18 -9.59 -16.73
N LEU A 206 14.06 -10.33 -16.79
CA LEU A 206 13.23 -10.68 -15.64
C LEU A 206 13.27 -12.15 -15.29
N LEU A 207 13.44 -13.04 -16.26
CA LEU A 207 13.38 -14.48 -16.12
C LEU A 207 14.27 -15.02 -14.99
N ARG A 208 15.53 -14.57 -14.94
CA ARG A 208 16.51 -15.06 -13.96
C ARG A 208 16.15 -14.73 -12.51
N SER A 209 15.46 -13.63 -12.31
CA SER A 209 15.02 -13.15 -10.99
C SER A 209 13.59 -13.58 -10.64
N TYR A 210 12.83 -14.16 -11.58
CA TYR A 210 11.51 -14.69 -11.28
C TYR A 210 11.59 -15.85 -10.27
N ALA A 211 10.85 -15.76 -9.18
CA ALA A 211 10.90 -16.76 -8.10
C ALA A 211 10.34 -18.13 -8.55
N GLY A 212 9.46 -18.14 -9.55
CA GLY A 212 8.94 -19.36 -10.18
C GLY A 212 9.87 -20.02 -11.19
N TRP A 213 11.08 -19.48 -11.43
CA TRP A 213 12.06 -20.05 -12.37
C TRP A 213 13.27 -20.62 -11.61
N ASP A 214 13.60 -21.88 -11.83
CA ASP A 214 14.73 -22.58 -11.19
C ASP A 214 15.95 -22.80 -12.09
N GLY A 215 15.89 -22.29 -13.32
CA GLY A 215 16.93 -22.47 -14.34
C GLY A 215 16.57 -23.49 -15.43
N GLY A 216 15.44 -24.20 -15.32
CA GLY A 216 14.99 -25.22 -16.28
C GLY A 216 13.49 -25.43 -16.30
N VAL A 217 12.84 -25.32 -15.16
CA VAL A 217 11.41 -25.53 -15.00
C VAL A 217 10.76 -24.27 -14.44
N THR A 218 9.56 -23.97 -14.89
CA THR A 218 8.76 -22.86 -14.38
C THR A 218 7.62 -23.38 -13.53
N ASP A 219 7.48 -22.83 -12.32
CA ASP A 219 6.36 -23.07 -11.41
C ASP A 219 5.76 -21.72 -10.99
N HIS A 220 4.50 -21.52 -11.33
CA HIS A 220 3.78 -20.28 -11.00
C HIS A 220 3.04 -20.36 -9.66
N ASP A 221 2.94 -21.53 -9.02
CA ASP A 221 2.36 -21.69 -7.70
C ASP A 221 3.17 -20.87 -6.67
N TYR A 222 2.47 -20.07 -5.85
CA TYR A 222 3.06 -19.13 -4.87
C TYR A 222 3.81 -17.91 -5.46
N HIS A 223 3.96 -17.84 -6.78
CA HIS A 223 4.79 -16.81 -7.42
C HIS A 223 3.97 -15.85 -8.30
N TRP A 224 2.76 -16.26 -8.66
CA TRP A 224 1.85 -15.50 -9.48
C TRP A 224 0.40 -15.60 -9.01
N PHE A 225 -0.31 -14.48 -9.09
CA PHE A 225 -1.76 -14.45 -8.94
C PHE A 225 -2.38 -13.40 -9.87
N ASP A 226 -3.49 -13.75 -10.52
CA ASP A 226 -4.28 -12.84 -11.32
C ASP A 226 -5.59 -12.50 -10.60
N ALA A 227 -5.73 -11.27 -10.11
CA ALA A 227 -6.95 -10.78 -9.47
C ALA A 227 -8.02 -10.30 -10.47
N ILE A 228 -7.75 -10.41 -11.79
CA ILE A 228 -8.63 -9.93 -12.84
C ILE A 228 -9.44 -11.08 -13.44
N GLY A 229 -10.73 -11.10 -13.10
CA GLY A 229 -11.67 -12.13 -13.55
C GLY A 229 -12.19 -11.94 -14.99
N SER A 230 -11.61 -11.03 -15.79
CA SER A 230 -12.03 -10.77 -17.17
C SER A 230 -10.85 -10.86 -18.13
N ALA A 231 -11.06 -11.51 -19.28
CA ALA A 231 -10.08 -11.57 -20.36
C ALA A 231 -9.97 -10.24 -21.11
N ASN A 232 -8.81 -9.99 -21.70
CA ASN A 232 -8.57 -8.98 -22.71
C ASN A 232 -7.68 -9.57 -23.85
N ALA A 233 -7.18 -8.71 -24.75
CA ALA A 233 -6.39 -9.16 -25.89
C ALA A 233 -5.04 -9.82 -25.52
N SER A 234 -4.46 -9.44 -24.37
CA SER A 234 -3.13 -9.85 -23.93
C SER A 234 -3.15 -10.87 -22.79
N CYS A 235 -4.20 -10.83 -21.96
CA CYS A 235 -4.31 -11.69 -20.77
C CYS A 235 -5.66 -12.40 -20.73
N PRO A 236 -5.69 -13.74 -20.55
CA PRO A 236 -6.93 -14.46 -20.26
C PRO A 236 -7.50 -14.07 -18.90
N ALA A 237 -8.76 -14.39 -18.64
CA ALA A 237 -9.35 -14.22 -17.31
C ALA A 237 -8.69 -15.19 -16.31
N ASN A 238 -8.33 -14.68 -15.13
CA ASN A 238 -7.65 -15.46 -14.09
C ASN A 238 -6.45 -16.23 -14.68
N SER A 239 -5.54 -15.50 -15.32
CA SER A 239 -4.41 -16.11 -16.04
C SER A 239 -3.62 -17.06 -15.15
N PRO A 240 -3.37 -18.32 -15.57
CA PRO A 240 -2.61 -19.28 -14.78
C PRO A 240 -1.10 -19.02 -14.79
N GLU A 241 -0.63 -18.13 -15.64
CA GLU A 241 0.77 -17.69 -15.77
C GLU A 241 0.83 -16.16 -15.87
N PRO A 242 1.95 -15.54 -15.50
CA PRO A 242 2.06 -14.09 -15.60
C PRO A 242 1.88 -13.61 -17.05
N CYS A 243 1.13 -12.54 -17.20
CA CYS A 243 0.93 -11.81 -18.45
C CYS A 243 0.81 -10.32 -18.14
N ASP A 244 1.09 -9.46 -19.11
CA ASP A 244 0.98 -8.00 -18.97
C ASP A 244 0.18 -7.42 -20.13
N ASP A 245 -0.86 -6.66 -19.82
CA ASP A 245 -1.78 -6.08 -20.81
C ASP A 245 -1.55 -4.58 -21.06
N ASN A 246 -0.52 -3.99 -20.43
CA ASN A 246 -0.27 -2.54 -20.50
C ASN A 246 1.22 -2.18 -20.56
N SER A 247 2.12 -3.12 -20.35
CA SER A 247 3.56 -2.91 -20.25
C SER A 247 4.04 -2.13 -19.00
N HIS A 248 3.14 -1.65 -18.16
CA HIS A 248 3.52 -0.85 -17.00
C HIS A 248 4.15 -1.72 -15.91
N GLY A 249 3.54 -2.86 -15.58
CA GLY A 249 4.05 -3.76 -14.55
C GLY A 249 5.41 -4.38 -14.92
N THR A 250 5.58 -4.83 -16.16
CA THR A 250 6.87 -5.33 -16.66
C THR A 250 7.97 -4.27 -16.52
N HIS A 251 7.64 -3.00 -16.81
CA HIS A 251 8.58 -1.89 -16.69
C HIS A 251 8.97 -1.62 -15.22
N THR A 252 8.01 -1.60 -14.31
CA THR A 252 8.28 -1.36 -12.88
C THR A 252 9.09 -2.49 -12.26
N MET A 253 8.80 -3.75 -12.62
CA MET A 253 9.57 -4.91 -12.16
C MET A 253 10.99 -4.88 -12.71
N GLY A 254 11.17 -4.52 -13.99
CA GLY A 254 12.48 -4.34 -14.60
C GLY A 254 13.33 -3.32 -13.85
N THR A 255 12.73 -2.21 -13.42
CA THR A 255 13.43 -1.17 -12.62
C THR A 255 13.82 -1.67 -11.23
N MET A 256 13.05 -2.59 -10.62
CA MET A 256 13.43 -3.20 -9.34
C MET A 256 14.60 -4.19 -9.48
N VAL A 257 14.51 -5.14 -10.43
CA VAL A 257 15.37 -6.33 -10.44
C VAL A 257 15.99 -6.68 -11.80
N GLY A 258 15.73 -5.92 -12.86
CA GLY A 258 16.04 -6.34 -14.21
C GLY A 258 17.53 -6.39 -14.53
N ASP A 259 17.99 -7.54 -15.06
CA ASP A 259 19.34 -7.79 -15.55
C ASP A 259 19.30 -8.95 -16.56
N ASP A 260 19.63 -8.70 -17.83
CA ASP A 260 19.67 -9.75 -18.86
C ASP A 260 20.98 -10.58 -18.86
N GLY A 261 21.87 -10.28 -17.91
CA GLY A 261 23.20 -10.88 -17.83
C GLY A 261 24.18 -10.37 -18.88
N GLY A 262 23.80 -9.32 -19.62
CA GLY A 262 24.55 -8.70 -20.69
C GLY A 262 24.64 -7.18 -20.55
N ALA A 263 24.14 -6.48 -21.55
CA ALA A 263 24.25 -5.02 -21.65
C ALA A 263 23.13 -4.24 -20.93
N ASN A 264 22.07 -4.90 -20.47
CA ASN A 264 20.89 -4.22 -19.95
C ASN A 264 20.76 -4.39 -18.43
N GLN A 265 21.57 -3.64 -17.69
CA GLN A 265 21.48 -3.57 -16.22
C GLN A 265 20.49 -2.45 -15.85
N ILE A 266 19.20 -2.78 -15.88
CA ILE A 266 18.11 -1.83 -15.71
C ILE A 266 17.53 -1.84 -14.28
N GLY A 267 17.79 -2.87 -13.47
CA GLY A 267 17.26 -3.05 -12.14
C GLY A 267 18.24 -2.66 -11.04
N VAL A 268 17.69 -2.11 -9.93
CA VAL A 268 18.46 -1.68 -8.76
C VAL A 268 19.02 -2.87 -7.97
N ALA A 269 18.22 -3.93 -7.81
CA ALA A 269 18.57 -5.10 -7.02
C ALA A 269 18.52 -6.40 -7.85
N PRO A 270 19.44 -6.59 -8.82
CA PRO A 270 19.34 -7.68 -9.80
C PRO A 270 19.59 -9.08 -9.22
N GLY A 271 20.02 -9.20 -7.98
CA GLY A 271 20.15 -10.47 -7.24
C GLY A 271 18.92 -10.82 -6.39
N ALA A 272 17.93 -9.93 -6.30
CA ALA A 272 16.67 -10.25 -5.63
C ALA A 272 15.80 -11.16 -6.50
N ARG A 273 14.91 -11.94 -5.84
CA ARG A 273 13.88 -12.72 -6.54
C ARG A 273 12.57 -11.92 -6.51
N TRP A 274 11.68 -12.18 -7.48
CA TRP A 274 10.39 -11.48 -7.53
C TRP A 274 9.20 -12.43 -7.69
N ILE A 275 8.06 -11.99 -7.15
CA ILE A 275 6.71 -12.54 -7.39
C ILE A 275 5.77 -11.43 -7.84
N GLY A 276 4.69 -11.77 -8.51
CA GLY A 276 3.79 -10.80 -9.09
C GLY A 276 2.31 -11.08 -8.83
N CYS A 277 1.51 -10.01 -8.85
CA CYS A 277 0.06 -10.10 -8.87
C CYS A 277 -0.50 -9.07 -9.86
N ARG A 278 -1.40 -9.51 -10.76
CA ARG A 278 -2.10 -8.59 -11.66
C ARG A 278 -3.36 -8.06 -10.97
N ASN A 279 -3.38 -6.76 -10.66
CA ASN A 279 -4.49 -6.09 -10.01
C ASN A 279 -5.21 -5.06 -10.88
N MET A 280 -4.70 -4.81 -12.09
CA MET A 280 -5.27 -3.87 -13.06
C MET A 280 -5.51 -4.54 -14.41
N ASN A 281 -6.62 -4.21 -15.05
CA ASN A 281 -6.94 -4.58 -16.43
C ASN A 281 -6.74 -3.33 -17.30
N ALA A 282 -5.77 -3.35 -18.20
CA ALA A 282 -5.41 -2.21 -19.05
C ALA A 282 -5.21 -0.91 -18.24
N GLY A 283 -4.57 -1.02 -17.06
CA GLY A 283 -4.29 0.10 -16.16
C GLY A 283 -5.43 0.51 -15.23
N ASN A 284 -6.53 -0.26 -15.16
CA ASN A 284 -7.65 0.05 -14.25
C ASN A 284 -7.86 -1.08 -13.23
N GLY A 285 -7.90 -0.72 -11.95
CA GLY A 285 -8.16 -1.63 -10.84
C GLY A 285 -9.42 -1.31 -10.07
N THR A 286 -9.62 -1.98 -8.94
CA THR A 286 -10.66 -1.71 -7.95
C THR A 286 -10.15 -1.98 -6.55
N PRO A 287 -10.77 -1.44 -5.49
CA PRO A 287 -10.42 -1.82 -4.11
C PRO A 287 -10.37 -3.33 -3.87
N THR A 288 -11.28 -4.09 -4.50
CA THR A 288 -11.29 -5.55 -4.44
C THR A 288 -10.03 -6.15 -5.07
N THR A 289 -9.65 -5.74 -6.29
CA THR A 289 -8.48 -6.31 -6.98
C THR A 289 -7.17 -5.96 -6.26
N TYR A 290 -7.05 -4.73 -5.74
CA TYR A 290 -5.89 -4.31 -4.92
C TYR A 290 -5.80 -5.13 -3.63
N SER A 291 -6.93 -5.28 -2.91
CA SER A 291 -6.96 -6.07 -1.68
C SER A 291 -6.69 -7.55 -1.92
N THR A 292 -7.11 -8.11 -3.06
CA THR A 292 -6.83 -9.49 -3.44
C THR A 292 -5.32 -9.73 -3.57
N CYS A 293 -4.60 -8.83 -4.25
CA CYS A 293 -3.15 -8.93 -4.38
C CYS A 293 -2.42 -8.75 -3.05
N PHE A 294 -2.82 -7.79 -2.21
CA PHE A 294 -2.25 -7.66 -0.88
C PHE A 294 -2.47 -8.91 -0.01
N GLN A 295 -3.67 -9.52 -0.11
CA GLN A 295 -3.97 -10.76 0.60
C GLN A 295 -3.11 -11.93 0.10
N PHE A 296 -2.94 -12.07 -1.21
CA PHE A 296 -2.04 -13.05 -1.80
C PHE A 296 -0.61 -12.87 -1.29
N PHE A 297 -0.07 -11.66 -1.27
CA PHE A 297 1.29 -11.40 -0.82
C PHE A 297 1.53 -11.68 0.67
N LEU A 298 0.53 -11.58 1.53
CA LEU A 298 0.70 -11.93 2.95
C LEU A 298 0.78 -13.44 3.18
N ALA A 299 0.16 -14.24 2.32
CA ALA A 299 0.21 -15.69 2.37
C ALA A 299 -0.01 -16.24 0.95
N PRO A 300 1.05 -16.24 0.11
CA PRO A 300 0.97 -16.77 -1.24
C PRO A 300 0.37 -18.18 -1.27
N THR A 301 -0.37 -18.48 -2.33
CA THR A 301 -1.10 -19.72 -2.51
C THR A 301 -0.65 -20.43 -3.79
N ASP A 302 -1.04 -21.68 -3.94
CA ASP A 302 -1.05 -22.29 -5.26
C ASP A 302 -2.02 -21.54 -6.20
N ARG A 303 -1.95 -21.82 -7.50
CA ARG A 303 -2.80 -21.18 -8.53
C ARG A 303 -4.31 -21.41 -8.34
N ALA A 304 -4.67 -22.46 -7.59
CA ALA A 304 -6.06 -22.75 -7.23
C ALA A 304 -6.54 -21.94 -6.00
N GLY A 305 -5.67 -21.12 -5.41
CA GLY A 305 -5.96 -20.33 -4.21
C GLY A 305 -5.91 -21.13 -2.90
N ASN A 306 -5.33 -22.34 -2.93
CA ASN A 306 -5.20 -23.22 -1.77
C ASN A 306 -3.79 -23.14 -1.15
N ASN A 307 -3.63 -23.82 -0.01
CA ASN A 307 -2.33 -24.02 0.65
C ASN A 307 -1.57 -22.71 0.93
N PRO A 308 -2.18 -21.69 1.56
CA PRO A 308 -1.53 -20.42 1.82
C PRO A 308 -0.32 -20.58 2.74
N ASP A 309 0.84 -20.06 2.29
CA ASP A 309 2.10 -20.11 3.03
C ASP A 309 2.66 -18.71 3.30
N PRO A 310 2.55 -18.17 4.53
CA PRO A 310 3.09 -16.87 4.87
C PRO A 310 4.61 -16.77 4.73
N LEU A 311 5.37 -17.87 4.84
CA LEU A 311 6.82 -17.84 4.72
C LEU A 311 7.32 -17.54 3.29
N ARG A 312 6.40 -17.60 2.31
CA ARG A 312 6.65 -17.20 0.92
C ARG A 312 6.27 -15.72 0.64
N ALA A 313 5.85 -14.97 1.66
CA ALA A 313 5.53 -13.55 1.52
C ALA A 313 6.76 -12.72 1.14
N PRO A 314 6.62 -11.68 0.27
CA PRO A 314 7.71 -10.78 -0.09
C PRO A 314 8.12 -9.91 1.11
N HIS A 315 9.31 -9.33 1.04
CA HIS A 315 9.82 -8.40 2.05
C HIS A 315 9.42 -6.95 1.75
N VAL A 316 9.25 -6.63 0.47
CA VAL A 316 8.79 -5.33 -0.03
C VAL A 316 7.83 -5.51 -1.19
N ILE A 317 6.79 -4.69 -1.23
CA ILE A 317 5.81 -4.61 -2.31
C ILE A 317 5.90 -3.22 -2.95
N ASN A 318 6.11 -3.17 -4.26
CA ASN A 318 6.00 -1.94 -5.04
C ASN A 318 4.56 -1.76 -5.54
N ASN A 319 4.02 -0.55 -5.33
CA ASN A 319 2.68 -0.15 -5.72
C ASN A 319 2.80 1.09 -6.59
N SER A 320 2.98 0.89 -7.89
CA SER A 320 3.14 1.96 -8.87
C SER A 320 1.78 2.41 -9.44
N TRP A 321 0.81 2.59 -8.57
CA TRP A 321 -0.57 2.96 -8.89
C TRP A 321 -1.16 3.83 -7.77
N GLY A 322 -2.24 4.53 -8.08
CA GLY A 322 -3.08 5.22 -7.13
C GLY A 322 -4.53 4.80 -7.35
N CYS A 323 -5.23 4.44 -6.28
CA CYS A 323 -6.64 4.14 -6.34
C CYS A 323 -7.44 5.43 -6.33
N THR A 324 -7.83 5.90 -7.50
CA THR A 324 -8.56 7.15 -7.67
C THR A 324 -10.05 7.00 -7.34
N VAL A 325 -10.75 8.12 -7.19
CA VAL A 325 -12.23 8.13 -7.07
C VAL A 325 -12.89 7.40 -8.25
N SER A 326 -12.32 7.51 -9.45
CA SER A 326 -12.79 6.83 -10.65
C SER A 326 -12.62 5.31 -10.64
N GLU A 327 -11.71 4.78 -9.79
CA GLU A 327 -11.53 3.33 -9.59
C GLU A 327 -12.30 2.80 -8.37
N GLY A 328 -13.12 3.62 -7.73
CA GLY A 328 -13.94 3.23 -6.59
C GLY A 328 -13.37 3.62 -5.23
N CYS A 329 -12.18 4.22 -5.13
CA CYS A 329 -11.63 4.75 -3.89
C CYS A 329 -12.24 6.11 -3.55
N THR A 330 -13.53 6.08 -3.23
CA THR A 330 -14.32 7.29 -2.97
C THR A 330 -14.19 7.82 -1.55
N THR A 331 -13.59 7.03 -0.67
CA THR A 331 -13.21 7.44 0.68
C THR A 331 -11.71 7.27 0.86
N PRO A 332 -11.03 8.18 1.58
CA PRO A 332 -9.59 8.06 1.82
C PRO A 332 -9.20 6.79 2.59
N ASP A 333 -10.16 6.16 3.26
CA ASP A 333 -9.89 5.04 4.18
C ASP A 333 -10.06 3.65 3.56
N ILE A 334 -10.59 3.57 2.34
CA ILE A 334 -11.06 2.31 1.74
C ILE A 334 -10.02 1.19 1.69
N LEU A 335 -8.73 1.51 1.53
CA LEU A 335 -7.60 0.55 1.56
C LEU A 335 -6.72 0.68 2.82
N ARG A 336 -7.05 1.60 3.74
CA ARG A 336 -6.18 1.91 4.89
C ARG A 336 -5.87 0.68 5.73
N THR A 337 -6.89 -0.03 6.19
CA THR A 337 -6.71 -1.22 7.03
C THR A 337 -5.94 -2.33 6.32
N VAL A 338 -6.13 -2.49 5.01
CA VAL A 338 -5.37 -3.46 4.19
C VAL A 338 -3.88 -3.14 4.26
N VAL A 339 -3.51 -1.90 3.93
CA VAL A 339 -2.12 -1.44 3.87
C VAL A 339 -1.46 -1.45 5.26
N GLU A 340 -2.18 -1.01 6.30
CA GLU A 340 -1.70 -1.07 7.68
C GLU A 340 -1.43 -2.51 8.13
N ASN A 341 -2.31 -3.46 7.82
CA ASN A 341 -2.11 -4.86 8.18
C ASN A 341 -0.93 -5.49 7.44
N VAL A 342 -0.72 -5.16 6.17
CA VAL A 342 0.45 -5.59 5.38
C VAL A 342 1.74 -5.08 6.02
N ARG A 343 1.81 -3.78 6.33
CA ARG A 343 2.97 -3.18 7.01
C ARG A 343 3.16 -3.74 8.42
N ASN A 344 2.08 -3.92 9.17
CA ASN A 344 2.11 -4.52 10.51
C ASN A 344 2.56 -5.98 10.51
N ALA A 345 2.32 -6.71 9.45
CA ALA A 345 2.86 -8.06 9.24
C ALA A 345 4.37 -8.08 8.93
N GLY A 346 4.98 -6.91 8.70
CA GLY A 346 6.42 -6.78 8.46
C GLY A 346 6.81 -6.70 6.99
N VAL A 347 5.88 -6.32 6.10
CA VAL A 347 6.16 -6.11 4.68
C VAL A 347 6.22 -4.61 4.39
N LEU A 348 7.30 -4.15 3.76
CA LEU A 348 7.43 -2.75 3.35
C LEU A 348 6.50 -2.45 2.17
N VAL A 349 5.67 -1.43 2.31
CA VAL A 349 4.75 -0.98 1.25
C VAL A 349 5.31 0.31 0.63
N VAL A 350 5.92 0.19 -0.53
CA VAL A 350 6.36 1.34 -1.33
C VAL A 350 5.23 1.76 -2.26
N ALA A 351 4.93 3.05 -2.32
CA ALA A 351 3.85 3.58 -3.14
C ALA A 351 4.30 4.80 -3.97
N SER A 352 3.84 4.89 -5.19
CA SER A 352 4.00 6.09 -6.01
C SER A 352 3.20 7.25 -5.43
N ALA A 353 3.80 8.45 -5.32
CA ALA A 353 3.13 9.60 -4.73
C ALA A 353 1.98 10.15 -5.58
N GLY A 354 1.90 9.75 -6.85
CA GLY A 354 0.94 10.23 -7.84
C GLY A 354 1.54 11.20 -8.86
N ASN A 355 0.83 11.41 -9.95
CA ASN A 355 1.28 12.24 -11.08
C ASN A 355 0.35 13.48 -11.30
N GLY A 356 -0.31 13.92 -10.24
CA GLY A 356 -1.30 15.02 -10.24
C GLY A 356 -0.71 16.42 -10.23
N GLY A 357 0.63 16.55 -10.33
CA GLY A 357 1.13 17.72 -10.48
C GLY A 357 2.05 18.59 -9.95
N SER A 358 2.26 19.87 -10.24
CA SER A 358 3.16 20.72 -9.49
C SER A 358 2.50 21.51 -8.36
N ALA A 359 1.18 21.47 -8.22
CA ALA A 359 0.49 22.11 -7.10
C ALA A 359 0.75 21.33 -5.80
N CYS A 360 0.67 22.05 -4.66
CA CYS A 360 0.70 21.42 -3.35
C CYS A 360 -0.59 20.66 -3.07
N SER A 361 -0.54 19.68 -2.16
CA SER A 361 -1.67 18.85 -1.74
C SER A 361 -2.28 17.99 -2.86
N THR A 362 -1.45 17.55 -3.81
CA THR A 362 -1.83 16.66 -4.91
C THR A 362 -1.52 15.18 -4.63
N VAL A 363 -0.90 14.84 -3.49
CA VAL A 363 -0.88 13.46 -2.98
C VAL A 363 -2.25 13.21 -2.37
N ALA A 364 -3.17 12.63 -3.14
CA ALA A 364 -4.58 12.54 -2.80
C ALA A 364 -5.15 11.12 -2.82
N ASP A 365 -4.46 10.16 -3.42
CA ASP A 365 -4.99 8.83 -3.67
C ASP A 365 -4.35 7.74 -2.80
N PRO A 366 -5.14 6.74 -2.32
CA PRO A 366 -4.59 5.52 -1.76
C PRO A 366 -3.70 4.76 -2.78
N PRO A 367 -2.64 4.06 -2.34
CA PRO A 367 -2.18 3.92 -0.97
C PRO A 367 -1.20 5.01 -0.53
N ALA A 368 -0.80 5.95 -1.40
CA ALA A 368 0.25 6.94 -1.15
C ALA A 368 -0.04 7.83 0.07
N ILE A 369 -1.30 8.15 0.31
CA ILE A 369 -1.74 9.02 1.42
C ILE A 369 -1.52 8.42 2.81
N TYR A 370 -1.36 7.09 2.95
CA TYR A 370 -1.32 6.43 4.26
C TYR A 370 0.02 6.56 4.97
N ALA A 371 -0.02 6.61 6.31
CA ALA A 371 1.18 6.52 7.14
C ALA A 371 1.88 5.15 7.03
N ALA A 372 1.14 4.13 6.63
CA ALA A 372 1.63 2.78 6.45
C ALA A 372 2.32 2.54 5.10
N SER A 373 2.27 3.50 4.19
CA SER A 373 2.97 3.48 2.90
C SER A 373 4.17 4.41 2.91
N TYR A 374 5.26 3.97 2.32
CA TYR A 374 6.44 4.79 2.04
C TYR A 374 6.31 5.35 0.63
N SER A 375 5.81 6.59 0.49
CA SER A 375 5.51 7.17 -0.82
C SER A 375 6.70 7.88 -1.44
N VAL A 376 6.79 7.80 -2.76
CA VAL A 376 7.97 8.19 -3.53
C VAL A 376 7.63 9.25 -4.58
N GLY A 377 8.34 10.39 -4.52
CA GLY A 377 8.29 11.46 -5.50
C GLY A 377 9.21 11.20 -6.70
N ASN A 378 8.89 11.79 -7.86
CA ASN A 378 9.63 11.66 -9.10
C ASN A 378 10.65 12.78 -9.28
N LEU A 379 11.93 12.43 -9.48
CA LEU A 379 13.00 13.34 -9.85
C LEU A 379 13.32 13.26 -11.35
N ASN A 380 13.51 14.43 -11.95
CA ASN A 380 14.14 14.65 -13.25
C ASN A 380 15.53 15.26 -13.01
N GLY A 381 16.58 14.44 -13.02
CA GLY A 381 17.91 14.87 -12.61
C GLY A 381 17.93 15.34 -11.16
N THR A 382 18.24 16.63 -10.94
CA THR A 382 18.23 17.28 -9.61
C THR A 382 16.95 18.04 -9.30
N SER A 383 15.98 18.05 -10.20
CA SER A 383 14.71 18.76 -9.99
C SER A 383 13.57 17.77 -9.75
N VAL A 384 12.56 18.16 -8.97
CA VAL A 384 11.31 17.44 -8.87
C VAL A 384 10.54 17.59 -10.17
N SER A 385 10.10 16.49 -10.76
CA SER A 385 9.27 16.51 -11.98
C SER A 385 8.02 17.36 -11.78
N SER A 386 7.62 18.11 -12.81
CA SER A 386 6.41 18.93 -12.77
C SER A 386 5.13 18.10 -12.57
N SER A 387 5.13 16.84 -12.98
CA SER A 387 4.00 15.93 -12.77
C SER A 387 4.00 15.26 -11.39
N SER A 388 5.13 15.24 -10.66
CA SER A 388 5.17 14.58 -9.34
C SER A 388 4.20 15.22 -8.37
N SER A 389 3.29 14.43 -7.80
CA SER A 389 2.39 14.90 -6.74
C SER A 389 3.16 15.31 -5.49
N ARG A 390 2.60 16.28 -4.77
CA ARG A 390 3.19 16.92 -3.58
C ARG A 390 2.18 16.97 -2.45
N GLY A 391 2.68 16.86 -1.23
CA GLY A 391 1.87 17.03 -0.03
C GLY A 391 1.60 18.50 0.33
N PRO A 392 1.09 18.75 1.54
CA PRO A 392 0.65 17.77 2.52
C PRO A 392 -0.63 17.03 2.08
N VAL A 393 -0.90 15.86 2.69
CA VAL A 393 -2.16 15.14 2.47
C VAL A 393 -3.30 15.88 3.18
N LEU A 394 -4.29 16.34 2.41
CA LEU A 394 -5.46 17.04 2.97
C LEU A 394 -6.74 16.22 2.89
N VAL A 395 -6.83 15.23 1.99
CA VAL A 395 -8.05 14.47 1.71
C VAL A 395 -8.57 13.66 2.90
N ASP A 396 -7.69 13.28 3.84
CA ASP A 396 -8.02 12.55 5.07
C ASP A 396 -7.92 13.44 6.33
N GLY A 397 -7.72 14.74 6.17
CA GLY A 397 -7.58 15.72 7.25
C GLY A 397 -6.29 15.61 8.08
N SER A 398 -5.36 14.72 7.72
CA SER A 398 -4.15 14.47 8.52
C SER A 398 -3.08 15.55 8.41
N SER A 399 -3.05 16.31 7.34
CA SER A 399 -1.96 17.21 6.96
C SER A 399 -0.59 16.53 6.95
N ARG A 400 -0.55 15.21 6.69
CA ARG A 400 0.64 14.37 6.72
C ARG A 400 1.61 14.79 5.62
N LEU A 401 2.91 14.80 5.99
CA LEU A 401 3.98 15.02 5.03
C LEU A 401 4.03 13.85 4.04
N LYS A 402 4.01 14.16 2.76
CA LYS A 402 4.20 13.27 1.61
C LYS A 402 4.82 14.06 0.45
N PRO A 403 5.64 13.38 -0.41
CA PRO A 403 6.18 12.03 -0.26
C PRO A 403 7.19 11.96 0.89
N GLU A 404 7.53 10.74 1.37
CA GLU A 404 8.62 10.56 2.34
C GLU A 404 10.00 10.75 1.70
N ILE A 405 10.16 10.30 0.47
CA ILE A 405 11.44 10.31 -0.24
C ILE A 405 11.22 10.51 -1.73
N SER A 406 12.29 10.80 -2.46
CA SER A 406 12.24 10.91 -3.92
C SER A 406 13.30 10.04 -4.58
N ALA A 407 13.03 9.64 -5.84
CA ALA A 407 13.95 8.85 -6.64
C ALA A 407 13.85 9.23 -8.14
N PRO A 408 14.82 8.82 -8.98
CA PRO A 408 14.72 9.00 -10.42
C PRO A 408 13.43 8.37 -10.97
N GLY A 409 12.64 9.14 -11.69
CA GLY A 409 11.38 8.67 -12.26
C GLY A 409 11.07 9.27 -13.63
N THR A 410 11.97 10.09 -14.18
CA THR A 410 11.80 10.71 -15.50
C THR A 410 12.74 10.06 -16.51
N SER A 411 12.19 9.69 -17.67
CA SER A 411 12.90 9.02 -18.77
C SER A 411 13.65 7.76 -18.33
N VAL A 412 13.00 6.95 -17.51
CA VAL A 412 13.52 5.66 -17.02
C VAL A 412 13.31 4.61 -18.10
N ARG A 413 14.41 4.02 -18.59
CA ARG A 413 14.37 2.87 -19.49
C ARG A 413 14.31 1.57 -18.70
N SER A 414 13.38 0.69 -19.07
CA SER A 414 13.23 -0.62 -18.43
C SER A 414 12.61 -1.64 -19.40
N ALA A 415 12.36 -2.87 -18.93
CA ALA A 415 11.75 -3.94 -19.72
C ALA A 415 10.31 -3.59 -20.13
N VAL A 416 9.90 -4.03 -21.30
CA VAL A 416 8.50 -4.02 -21.77
C VAL A 416 8.18 -5.37 -22.39
N PRO A 417 6.91 -5.81 -22.49
CA PRO A 417 6.55 -7.12 -23.01
C PRO A 417 7.22 -7.50 -24.32
N GLY A 418 7.63 -8.75 -24.44
CA GLY A 418 8.49 -9.30 -25.50
C GLY A 418 9.95 -9.32 -25.08
N VAL A 419 10.86 -8.84 -25.90
CA VAL A 419 12.30 -8.79 -25.60
C VAL A 419 12.82 -7.36 -25.60
N GLY A 420 11.91 -6.40 -25.55
CA GLY A 420 12.17 -4.98 -25.73
C GLY A 420 12.41 -4.21 -24.44
N TYR A 421 12.85 -2.97 -24.61
CA TYR A 421 13.01 -2.00 -23.54
C TYR A 421 12.33 -0.70 -23.95
N GLY A 422 11.61 -0.09 -23.01
CA GLY A 422 10.88 1.16 -23.22
C GLY A 422 11.26 2.22 -22.20
N THR A 423 11.00 3.48 -22.51
CA THR A 423 11.23 4.61 -21.60
C THR A 423 9.91 5.17 -21.13
N LYS A 424 9.73 5.27 -19.81
CA LYS A 424 8.54 5.83 -19.17
C LYS A 424 8.93 6.89 -18.15
N SER A 425 7.97 7.75 -17.81
CA SER A 425 8.14 8.81 -16.81
C SER A 425 6.95 8.85 -15.85
N GLY A 426 7.24 9.02 -14.57
CA GLY A 426 6.23 9.12 -13.51
C GLY A 426 6.77 8.71 -12.15
N THR A 427 6.00 8.96 -11.10
CA THR A 427 6.27 8.42 -9.77
C THR A 427 6.24 6.90 -9.76
N SER A 428 5.51 6.28 -10.70
CA SER A 428 5.51 4.84 -10.97
C SER A 428 6.90 4.27 -11.32
N MET A 429 7.80 5.08 -11.86
CA MET A 429 9.18 4.69 -12.17
C MET A 429 10.13 5.02 -11.02
N ALA A 430 9.77 5.98 -10.16
CA ALA A 430 10.53 6.31 -8.97
C ALA A 430 10.38 5.28 -7.84
N GLY A 431 9.15 4.83 -7.59
CA GLY A 431 8.83 3.82 -6.58
C GLY A 431 9.70 2.56 -6.64
N PRO A 432 9.80 1.90 -7.81
CA PRO A 432 10.61 0.70 -7.95
C PRO A 432 12.11 0.90 -7.69
N HIS A 433 12.68 2.09 -7.90
CA HIS A 433 14.04 2.37 -7.45
C HIS A 433 14.16 2.27 -5.93
N VAL A 434 13.21 2.82 -5.19
CA VAL A 434 13.18 2.75 -3.72
C VAL A 434 12.94 1.33 -3.23
N ALA A 435 12.05 0.58 -3.86
CA ALA A 435 11.81 -0.84 -3.54
C ALA A 435 13.09 -1.69 -3.77
N GLY A 436 13.81 -1.42 -4.85
CA GLY A 436 15.11 -2.04 -5.13
C GLY A 436 16.19 -1.66 -4.11
N VAL A 437 16.26 -0.38 -3.69
CA VAL A 437 17.18 0.05 -2.62
C VAL A 437 16.85 -0.66 -1.30
N ALA A 438 15.57 -0.78 -0.94
CA ALA A 438 15.16 -1.55 0.24
C ALA A 438 15.63 -3.01 0.17
N ALA A 439 15.52 -3.64 -1.01
CA ALA A 439 16.02 -5.01 -1.22
C ALA A 439 17.55 -5.10 -1.07
N LEU A 440 18.30 -4.11 -1.57
CA LEU A 440 19.76 -4.04 -1.36
C LEU A 440 20.09 -3.93 0.13
N LEU A 441 19.41 -3.08 0.89
CA LEU A 441 19.63 -2.91 2.33
C LEU A 441 19.36 -4.20 3.10
N MET A 442 18.27 -4.91 2.78
CA MET A 442 17.92 -6.20 3.38
C MET A 442 18.91 -7.32 2.99
N SER A 443 19.64 -7.18 1.88
CA SER A 443 20.73 -8.11 1.53
C SER A 443 22.02 -7.82 2.24
N VAL A 444 22.27 -6.54 2.59
CA VAL A 444 23.42 -6.10 3.42
C VAL A 444 23.23 -6.48 4.87
N ASP A 445 22.05 -6.17 5.43
CA ASP A 445 21.68 -6.52 6.81
C ASP A 445 20.37 -7.34 6.81
N PRO A 446 20.45 -8.67 6.89
CA PRO A 446 19.25 -9.52 6.93
C PRO A 446 18.32 -9.26 8.13
N THR A 447 18.77 -8.58 9.19
CA THR A 447 17.92 -8.21 10.33
C THR A 447 16.89 -7.12 9.98
N LEU A 448 17.06 -6.44 8.84
CA LEU A 448 16.10 -5.49 8.30
C LEU A 448 14.87 -6.16 7.66
N LYS A 449 14.98 -7.44 7.33
CA LYS A 449 13.82 -8.21 6.81
C LYS A 449 12.70 -8.20 7.84
N ARG A 450 11.47 -7.96 7.37
CA ARG A 450 10.29 -7.83 8.24
C ARG A 450 10.31 -6.66 9.24
N ASP A 451 11.23 -5.68 9.06
CA ASP A 451 11.26 -4.44 9.84
C ASP A 451 11.17 -3.20 8.93
N PRO A 452 9.98 -2.94 8.33
CA PRO A 452 9.81 -1.83 7.42
C PRO A 452 10.17 -0.47 8.06
N ALA A 453 9.94 -0.30 9.36
CA ALA A 453 10.23 0.96 10.04
C ALA A 453 11.73 1.27 10.06
N ARG A 454 12.60 0.28 10.29
CA ARG A 454 14.05 0.48 10.24
C ARG A 454 14.53 0.76 8.82
N VAL A 455 13.99 0.07 7.81
CA VAL A 455 14.36 0.31 6.40
C VAL A 455 13.98 1.73 6.00
N GLU A 456 12.75 2.18 6.29
CA GLU A 456 12.27 3.55 6.03
C GLU A 456 13.14 4.59 6.75
N ALA A 457 13.46 4.36 8.03
CA ALA A 457 14.28 5.27 8.82
C ALA A 457 15.70 5.41 8.24
N LEU A 458 16.33 4.31 7.82
CA LEU A 458 17.66 4.33 7.19
C LEU A 458 17.63 5.12 5.89
N MET A 459 16.69 4.84 4.98
CA MET A 459 16.55 5.56 3.72
C MET A 459 16.27 7.05 3.92
N SER A 460 15.41 7.41 4.87
CA SER A 460 15.06 8.79 5.17
C SER A 460 16.21 9.57 5.80
N ALA A 461 16.88 8.99 6.80
CA ALA A 461 17.96 9.65 7.51
C ALA A 461 19.21 9.89 6.66
N THR A 462 19.38 9.15 5.58
CA THR A 462 20.59 9.18 4.74
C THR A 462 20.32 9.67 3.33
N ALA A 463 19.11 10.15 3.08
CA ALA A 463 18.74 10.72 1.80
C ALA A 463 19.63 11.92 1.44
N VAL A 464 19.98 12.02 0.17
CA VAL A 464 20.86 13.10 -0.33
C VAL A 464 20.02 14.31 -0.69
N ASN A 465 20.38 15.46 -0.14
CA ASN A 465 19.76 16.74 -0.47
C ASN A 465 20.52 17.44 -1.60
N ASP A 466 20.42 16.88 -2.80
CA ASP A 466 20.97 17.49 -4.04
C ASP A 466 19.86 18.01 -4.96
N ILE A 467 18.69 18.31 -4.39
CA ILE A 467 17.49 18.72 -5.11
C ILE A 467 17.41 20.23 -5.19
N THR A 468 17.29 20.75 -6.43
CA THR A 468 17.32 22.20 -6.74
C THR A 468 15.93 22.85 -6.79
N THR A 469 14.86 22.08 -6.64
CA THR A 469 13.49 22.63 -6.63
C THR A 469 13.24 23.48 -5.38
N ALA A 470 12.93 24.77 -5.59
CA ALA A 470 12.75 25.72 -4.49
C ALA A 470 11.40 25.63 -3.77
N GLN A 471 10.37 25.02 -4.40
CA GLN A 471 9.04 24.86 -3.79
C GLN A 471 9.08 23.84 -2.66
N LEU A 472 8.47 24.15 -1.52
CA LEU A 472 8.47 23.29 -0.33
C LEU A 472 7.08 22.77 0.06
N CYS A 473 6.01 23.34 -0.49
CA CYS A 473 4.60 22.96 -0.22
C CYS A 473 4.24 22.89 1.28
N GLY A 474 4.75 23.82 2.05
CA GLY A 474 4.49 23.87 3.49
C GLY A 474 4.69 25.26 4.06
N GLY A 475 3.68 26.08 4.03
CA GLY A 475 3.47 27.37 4.72
C GLY A 475 4.72 28.19 5.08
N THR A 476 5.27 27.95 6.24
CA THR A 476 6.37 28.71 6.83
C THR A 476 7.75 28.06 6.69
N GLN A 477 7.90 27.00 5.88
CA GLN A 477 9.19 26.32 5.71
C GLN A 477 10.17 27.22 4.95
N SER A 478 11.38 27.37 5.48
CA SER A 478 12.48 28.09 4.82
C SER A 478 13.08 27.23 3.69
N PRO A 479 13.66 27.84 2.65
CA PRO A 479 14.45 27.11 1.64
C PRO A 479 15.52 26.23 2.33
N GLY A 480 15.61 24.96 1.90
CA GLY A 480 16.53 23.98 2.50
C GLY A 480 15.97 23.17 3.67
N THR A 481 14.72 23.41 4.12
CA THR A 481 14.08 22.58 5.15
C THR A 481 13.82 21.18 4.60
N ILE A 482 14.28 20.16 5.31
CA ILE A 482 14.04 18.72 5.07
C ILE A 482 13.66 18.04 6.40
N PRO A 483 12.67 17.12 6.36
CA PRO A 483 11.85 16.77 5.21
C PRO A 483 10.85 17.87 4.83
N ASN A 484 10.36 17.87 3.58
CA ASN A 484 9.33 18.79 3.10
C ASN A 484 8.30 18.08 2.21
N ASN A 485 7.19 18.75 1.93
CA ASN A 485 6.07 18.18 1.19
C ASN A 485 6.27 18.11 -0.34
N THR A 486 7.42 18.53 -0.86
CA THR A 486 7.72 18.50 -2.29
C THR A 486 8.52 17.27 -2.70
N PHE A 487 9.52 16.90 -1.90
CA PHE A 487 10.43 15.80 -2.20
C PHE A 487 10.82 14.96 -0.96
N GLY A 488 10.17 15.17 0.17
CA GLY A 488 10.42 14.43 1.41
C GLY A 488 11.79 14.71 2.01
N HIS A 489 12.46 13.64 2.38
CA HIS A 489 13.82 13.68 2.97
C HIS A 489 14.93 13.92 1.93
N GLY A 490 14.62 13.88 0.64
CA GLY A 490 15.60 14.02 -0.43
C GLY A 490 15.62 12.82 -1.39
N ARG A 491 16.72 12.64 -2.11
CA ARG A 491 16.93 11.51 -3.02
C ARG A 491 17.46 10.30 -2.26
N VAL A 492 16.84 9.13 -2.47
CA VAL A 492 17.32 7.87 -1.89
C VAL A 492 18.75 7.53 -2.35
N ASP A 493 19.58 7.04 -1.42
CA ASP A 493 20.95 6.61 -1.69
C ASP A 493 21.26 5.28 -0.99
N ALA A 494 21.50 4.25 -1.79
CA ALA A 494 21.68 2.88 -1.30
C ALA A 494 22.95 2.73 -0.46
N LEU A 495 24.06 3.36 -0.88
CA LEU A 495 25.33 3.24 -0.17
C LEU A 495 25.31 3.96 1.18
N ASN A 496 24.76 5.18 1.22
CA ASN A 496 24.65 5.93 2.47
C ASN A 496 23.75 5.18 3.47
N ALA A 497 22.62 4.65 3.01
CA ALA A 497 21.70 3.89 3.87
C ALA A 497 22.33 2.59 4.39
N ALA A 498 23.08 1.87 3.56
CA ALA A 498 23.80 0.67 3.98
C ALA A 498 24.88 0.97 5.01
N ARG A 499 25.67 2.04 4.80
CA ARG A 499 26.71 2.47 5.75
C ARG A 499 26.13 2.85 7.11
N ALA A 500 25.00 3.57 7.13
CA ALA A 500 24.30 3.91 8.36
C ALA A 500 23.79 2.65 9.09
N GLY A 501 23.22 1.69 8.36
CA GLY A 501 22.73 0.43 8.92
C GLY A 501 23.83 -0.40 9.58
N LEU A 502 25.04 -0.39 9.02
CA LEU A 502 26.21 -1.07 9.55
C LEU A 502 26.93 -0.30 10.68
N GLY A 503 26.44 0.87 11.07
CA GLY A 503 27.10 1.70 12.10
C GLY A 503 28.38 2.40 11.64
N VAL A 504 28.70 2.38 10.35
CA VAL A 504 29.95 2.92 9.81
C VAL A 504 29.92 4.44 9.67
N LEU A 505 28.75 5.08 9.75
CA LEU A 505 28.62 6.55 9.66
C LEU A 505 29.00 7.29 10.96
N ASN A 506 29.23 6.59 12.08
CA ASN A 506 29.64 7.22 13.34
C ASN A 506 31.15 7.29 13.55
N ALA A 507 31.94 6.73 12.68
CA ALA A 507 33.39 6.92 12.66
C ALA A 507 33.69 8.09 11.71
N SER A 508 34.03 9.23 12.30
CA SER A 508 34.54 10.44 11.67
C SER A 508 35.24 10.19 10.35
N GLY A 509 34.69 10.77 9.27
CA GLY A 509 35.44 11.12 8.07
C GLY A 509 36.09 9.93 7.35
N PHE A 510 35.58 9.71 6.18
CA PHE A 510 36.17 8.91 5.12
C PHE A 510 37.71 8.77 5.23
N GLU A 511 38.18 7.55 5.38
CA GLU A 511 39.40 7.08 4.74
C GLU A 511 39.06 6.07 3.66
#